data_a5a1111675bcfc2c82bd8d6c305c5c2a
#
_entry.id   a5a1111675bcfc2c82bd8d6c305c5c2a
#
_cell.length_a   1.000
_cell.length_b   1.000
_cell.length_c   1.000
_cell.angle_alpha   90.00
_cell.angle_beta   90.00
_cell.angle_gamma   90.00
#
_symmetry.space_group_name_H-M   'P 1'
#
loop_
_entity.id
_entity.type
_entity.pdbx_description
1 polymer ?
#
loop_
_entity_poly.entity_id
_entity_poly.type
_entity_poly.pdbx_seq_one_letter_code
_entity_poly.pdbx_strand_id
1 'polypeptide(L)'
;MKILAIYTKGVGPLAEGEISLINDWTEEVESTVLLTGPNGCGKSTLLRAIAMLWDAAGYWLDQRKVLPPSHKARAWLQRWDGLAVVFDGIQPFYNHPVGLIVGKCDWVNELLQNHHEVTWLTGESTGNDNKRTLLNFDLDNEGFLNPWAESRKRLILTHDKVDAPNLIYLDAEERRWVAPKRNVSESLPDALAQRWLTKYQVSEDWQGQLEASLINLKTSQLHKYHEVIRNLNQFLSGKEIDPDIKPGESRLRVKLKGQRCVSHSLDELSAGEHQVLILIYLISRWMQNGGIVLIDEPDLYLHPSLIGSLLATIEQLVKERDGQLIITSHAVDVWHRYENQGKRIELKTRVEPQ
;
A
#
# COMPACT_ATOMS: atom_id res chain seq x y z
N MET A 1 -1.04 0.44 -13.47
CA MET A 1 -0.28 -0.71 -12.94
C MET A 1 -1.18 -1.51 -12.02
N LYS A 2 -1.36 -2.80 -12.28
CA LYS A 2 -2.12 -3.72 -11.41
C LYS A 2 -1.33 -5.02 -11.27
N ILE A 3 -1.42 -5.68 -10.12
CA ILE A 3 -0.85 -7.02 -9.93
C ILE A 3 -1.70 -8.01 -10.71
N LEU A 4 -1.06 -8.76 -11.59
CA LEU A 4 -1.64 -9.79 -12.43
C LEU A 4 -1.54 -11.16 -11.77
N ALA A 5 -0.35 -11.47 -11.22
CA ALA A 5 -0.07 -12.75 -10.55
C ALA A 5 1.00 -12.59 -9.47
N ILE A 6 0.94 -13.46 -8.47
CA ILE A 6 1.93 -13.56 -7.39
C ILE A 6 2.37 -15.02 -7.30
N TYR A 7 3.68 -15.25 -7.31
CA TYR A 7 4.26 -16.59 -7.16
C TYR A 7 4.97 -16.69 -5.82
N THR A 8 4.69 -17.76 -5.07
CA THR A 8 5.21 -17.96 -3.72
C THR A 8 5.89 -19.32 -3.58
N LYS A 9 7.04 -19.35 -2.90
CA LYS A 9 7.72 -20.56 -2.46
C LYS A 9 8.31 -20.35 -1.07
N GLY A 10 7.84 -21.13 -0.09
CA GLY A 10 8.28 -21.02 1.30
C GLY A 10 7.96 -19.66 1.95
N VAL A 11 6.91 -18.97 1.52
CA VAL A 11 6.48 -17.65 2.05
C VAL A 11 5.56 -17.87 3.25
N GLY A 12 6.14 -17.97 4.43
CA GLY A 12 5.40 -18.22 5.68
C GLY A 12 4.49 -19.44 5.58
N PRO A 13 3.22 -19.35 6.00
CA PRO A 13 2.27 -20.47 5.95
C PRO A 13 1.57 -20.64 4.59
N LEU A 14 1.86 -19.79 3.59
CA LEU A 14 1.20 -19.84 2.28
C LEU A 14 1.56 -21.14 1.53
N ALA A 15 0.58 -21.69 0.81
CA ALA A 15 0.84 -22.74 -0.16
C ALA A 15 1.78 -22.23 -1.25
N GLU A 16 2.61 -23.13 -1.77
CA GLU A 16 3.47 -22.82 -2.90
C GLU A 16 2.66 -22.78 -4.20
N GLY A 17 3.00 -21.85 -5.08
CA GLY A 17 2.38 -21.75 -6.41
C GLY A 17 1.98 -20.34 -6.80
N GLU A 18 1.08 -20.27 -7.74
CA GLU A 18 0.55 -19.04 -8.31
C GLU A 18 -0.75 -18.60 -7.62
N ILE A 19 -0.87 -17.31 -7.40
CA ILE A 19 -2.09 -16.61 -7.00
C ILE A 19 -2.43 -15.64 -8.12
N SER A 20 -3.40 -16.00 -8.97
CA SER A 20 -3.82 -15.19 -10.12
C SER A 20 -4.90 -14.17 -9.71
N LEU A 21 -4.70 -12.91 -10.11
CA LEU A 21 -5.64 -11.82 -9.90
C LEU A 21 -6.41 -11.48 -11.19
N ILE A 22 -6.39 -12.37 -12.17
CA ILE A 22 -7.13 -12.24 -13.41
C ILE A 22 -8.56 -12.78 -13.19
N ASN A 23 -9.54 -12.10 -13.74
CA ASN A 23 -10.92 -12.59 -13.77
C ASN A 23 -11.01 -13.81 -14.69
N ASP A 24 -11.58 -14.91 -14.18
CA ASP A 24 -11.63 -16.18 -14.91
C ASP A 24 -12.61 -16.16 -16.12
N TRP A 25 -13.47 -15.12 -16.24
CA TRP A 25 -14.45 -14.95 -17.31
C TRP A 25 -14.08 -13.88 -18.33
N THR A 26 -13.53 -12.76 -17.85
CA THR A 26 -13.20 -11.63 -18.74
C THR A 26 -11.75 -11.63 -19.17
N GLU A 27 -10.91 -12.46 -18.55
CA GLU A 27 -9.44 -12.49 -18.75
C GLU A 27 -8.77 -11.13 -18.43
N GLU A 28 -9.48 -10.21 -17.77
CA GLU A 28 -8.94 -8.93 -17.36
C GLU A 28 -8.39 -8.98 -15.94
N VAL A 29 -7.42 -8.13 -15.63
CA VAL A 29 -6.87 -7.99 -14.27
C VAL A 29 -7.88 -7.29 -13.38
N GLU A 30 -8.24 -7.93 -12.28
CA GLU A 30 -9.20 -7.40 -11.32
C GLU A 30 -8.72 -6.11 -10.64
N SER A 31 -9.58 -5.12 -10.61
CA SER A 31 -9.31 -3.84 -9.95
C SER A 31 -9.53 -3.90 -8.44
N THR A 32 -10.34 -4.84 -7.97
CA THR A 32 -10.68 -5.03 -6.56
C THR A 32 -10.61 -6.50 -6.19
N VAL A 33 -9.74 -6.82 -5.22
CA VAL A 33 -9.47 -8.20 -4.79
C VAL A 33 -9.59 -8.31 -3.28
N LEU A 34 -10.30 -9.34 -2.83
CA LEU A 34 -10.36 -9.74 -1.44
C LEU A 34 -9.63 -11.06 -1.22
N LEU A 35 -8.64 -11.04 -0.35
CA LEU A 35 -7.94 -12.24 0.12
C LEU A 35 -8.61 -12.77 1.38
N THR A 36 -9.11 -13.99 1.33
CA THR A 36 -9.77 -14.68 2.43
C THR A 36 -8.99 -15.93 2.85
N GLY A 37 -9.38 -16.54 3.93
CA GLY A 37 -8.81 -17.78 4.46
C GLY A 37 -8.77 -17.80 5.99
N PRO A 38 -8.47 -18.93 6.62
CA PRO A 38 -8.44 -19.07 8.08
C PRO A 38 -7.38 -18.16 8.71
N ASN A 39 -7.48 -17.99 10.04
CA ASN A 39 -6.45 -17.28 10.79
C ASN A 39 -5.11 -18.01 10.64
N GLY A 40 -4.04 -17.22 10.44
CA GLY A 40 -2.70 -17.77 10.25
C GLY A 40 -2.40 -18.31 8.85
N CYS A 41 -3.34 -18.24 7.87
CA CYS A 41 -3.06 -18.73 6.50
C CYS A 41 -2.08 -17.85 5.70
N GLY A 42 -1.69 -16.67 6.22
CA GLY A 42 -0.67 -15.83 5.60
C GLY A 42 -1.20 -14.62 4.81
N LYS A 43 -2.47 -14.19 5.00
CA LYS A 43 -3.03 -12.99 4.35
C LYS A 43 -2.16 -11.76 4.56
N SER A 44 -1.94 -11.37 5.81
CA SER A 44 -1.09 -10.23 6.16
C SER A 44 0.36 -10.42 5.71
N THR A 45 0.86 -11.67 5.76
CA THR A 45 2.19 -12.00 5.26
C THR A 45 2.32 -11.73 3.77
N LEU A 46 1.30 -12.09 2.97
CA LEU A 46 1.30 -11.86 1.53
C LEU A 46 1.29 -10.37 1.20
N LEU A 47 0.41 -9.58 1.83
CA LEU A 47 0.38 -8.13 1.62
C LEU A 47 1.73 -7.48 1.99
N ARG A 48 2.30 -7.87 3.13
CA ARG A 48 3.61 -7.40 3.58
C ARG A 48 4.72 -7.81 2.61
N ALA A 49 4.66 -9.03 2.07
CA ALA A 49 5.63 -9.54 1.10
C ALA A 49 5.65 -8.69 -0.19
N ILE A 50 4.47 -8.38 -0.74
CA ILE A 50 4.34 -7.49 -1.90
C ILE A 50 4.94 -6.11 -1.59
N ALA A 51 4.61 -5.52 -0.44
CA ALA A 51 5.12 -4.22 -0.04
C ALA A 51 6.65 -4.22 0.15
N MET A 52 7.23 -5.28 0.71
CA MET A 52 8.68 -5.41 0.88
C MET A 52 9.40 -5.60 -0.45
N LEU A 53 8.80 -6.34 -1.39
CA LEU A 53 9.36 -6.51 -2.73
C LEU A 53 9.35 -5.19 -3.51
N TRP A 54 8.28 -4.39 -3.37
CA TRP A 54 8.20 -3.05 -3.96
C TRP A 54 9.22 -2.07 -3.35
N ASP A 55 9.46 -2.15 -2.04
CA ASP A 55 10.49 -1.37 -1.35
C ASP A 55 11.90 -1.72 -1.88
N ALA A 56 12.16 -3.02 -2.04
CA ALA A 56 13.39 -3.54 -2.63
C ALA A 56 13.59 -3.07 -4.08
N ALA A 57 12.52 -3.12 -4.89
CA ALA A 57 12.56 -2.64 -6.26
C ALA A 57 13.00 -1.17 -6.36
N GLY A 58 12.53 -0.32 -5.45
CA GLY A 58 13.00 1.06 -5.37
C GLY A 58 14.50 1.18 -5.16
N TYR A 59 15.08 0.37 -4.29
CA TYR A 59 16.52 0.33 -4.07
C TYR A 59 17.27 -0.19 -5.31
N TRP A 60 16.81 -1.27 -5.90
CA TRP A 60 17.43 -1.84 -7.10
C TRP A 60 17.41 -0.85 -8.28
N LEU A 61 16.30 -0.14 -8.47
CA LEU A 61 16.21 0.91 -9.49
C LEU A 61 17.21 2.03 -9.30
N ASP A 62 17.43 2.48 -8.05
CA ASP A 62 18.33 3.60 -7.76
C ASP A 62 19.80 3.20 -7.75
N GLN A 63 20.12 2.07 -7.12
CA GLN A 63 21.50 1.70 -6.78
C GLN A 63 22.11 0.66 -7.71
N ARG A 64 21.29 -0.11 -8.44
CA ARG A 64 21.74 -1.21 -9.30
C ARG A 64 22.64 -2.20 -8.54
N LYS A 65 22.32 -2.49 -7.29
CA LYS A 65 23.08 -3.36 -6.39
C LYS A 65 22.15 -4.23 -5.55
N VAL A 66 22.68 -5.35 -5.07
CA VAL A 66 21.99 -6.21 -4.09
C VAL A 66 21.66 -5.44 -2.81
N LEU A 67 20.55 -5.77 -2.16
CA LEU A 67 20.13 -5.12 -0.92
C LEU A 67 21.20 -5.22 0.17
N PRO A 68 21.60 -4.11 0.78
CA PRO A 68 22.56 -4.13 1.88
C PRO A 68 21.93 -4.75 3.15
N PRO A 69 22.75 -5.22 4.10
CA PRO A 69 22.25 -5.78 5.37
C PRO A 69 21.36 -4.83 6.17
N SER A 70 21.55 -3.53 6.03
CA SER A 70 20.77 -2.49 6.70
C SER A 70 19.39 -2.25 6.08
N HIS A 71 19.11 -2.76 4.88
CA HIS A 71 17.83 -2.54 4.22
C HIS A 71 16.72 -3.37 4.88
N LYS A 72 15.63 -2.72 5.31
CA LYS A 72 14.54 -3.39 6.06
C LYS A 72 13.90 -4.54 5.29
N ALA A 73 13.70 -4.39 3.98
CA ALA A 73 13.11 -5.44 3.15
C ALA A 73 13.99 -6.70 3.11
N ARG A 74 15.33 -6.57 3.20
CA ARG A 74 16.25 -7.72 3.15
C ARG A 74 15.94 -8.76 4.22
N ALA A 75 15.74 -8.32 5.48
CA ALA A 75 15.48 -9.22 6.60
C ALA A 75 14.21 -10.07 6.42
N TRP A 76 13.25 -9.57 5.67
CA TRP A 76 12.01 -10.29 5.34
C TRP A 76 12.20 -11.20 4.12
N LEU A 77 12.69 -10.67 3.02
CA LEU A 77 12.82 -11.38 1.75
C LEU A 77 13.77 -12.58 1.82
N GLN A 78 14.79 -12.52 2.68
CA GLN A 78 15.74 -13.62 2.88
C GLN A 78 15.16 -14.84 3.64
N ARG A 79 14.00 -14.70 4.28
CA ARG A 79 13.37 -15.81 5.00
C ARG A 79 12.65 -16.78 4.09
N TRP A 80 12.41 -16.41 2.84
CA TRP A 80 11.58 -17.12 1.89
C TRP A 80 12.40 -17.75 0.77
N ASP A 81 11.94 -18.89 0.29
CA ASP A 81 12.59 -19.57 -0.81
C ASP A 81 12.35 -18.89 -2.17
N GLY A 82 11.21 -18.20 -2.31
CA GLY A 82 10.89 -17.44 -3.50
C GLY A 82 9.62 -16.61 -3.38
N LEU A 83 9.69 -15.40 -3.93
CA LEU A 83 8.57 -14.49 -4.13
C LEU A 83 8.72 -13.76 -5.44
N ALA A 84 7.68 -13.78 -6.27
CA ALA A 84 7.61 -12.94 -7.45
C ALA A 84 6.24 -12.28 -7.56
N VAL A 85 6.22 -11.05 -8.07
CA VAL A 85 5.01 -10.29 -8.35
C VAL A 85 5.07 -9.81 -9.78
N VAL A 86 4.05 -10.14 -10.56
CA VAL A 86 3.90 -9.72 -11.96
C VAL A 86 2.80 -8.67 -12.05
N PHE A 87 3.10 -7.57 -12.70
CA PHE A 87 2.19 -6.47 -12.98
C PHE A 87 1.77 -6.49 -14.46
N ASP A 88 0.60 -5.96 -14.77
CA ASP A 88 0.07 -5.81 -16.13
C ASP A 88 0.86 -4.80 -16.99
N GLY A 89 1.72 -4.03 -16.35
CA GLY A 89 2.58 -3.01 -16.92
C GLY A 89 2.89 -1.92 -15.92
N ILE A 90 3.74 -0.97 -16.30
CA ILE A 90 4.11 0.22 -15.48
C ILE A 90 3.84 1.47 -16.29
N GLN A 91 2.57 1.87 -16.32
CA GLN A 91 2.17 3.10 -17.03
C GLN A 91 2.77 4.34 -16.38
N PRO A 92 3.23 5.36 -17.13
CA PRO A 92 3.20 5.45 -18.61
C PRO A 92 4.45 4.84 -19.30
N PHE A 93 5.31 4.13 -18.57
CA PHE A 93 6.64 3.73 -19.04
C PHE A 93 6.62 2.45 -19.90
N TYR A 94 5.80 1.48 -19.53
CA TYR A 94 5.75 0.18 -20.20
C TYR A 94 4.38 -0.50 -20.09
N ASN A 95 3.91 -1.09 -21.22
CA ASN A 95 2.52 -1.57 -21.37
C ASN A 95 2.39 -3.10 -21.41
N HIS A 96 3.49 -3.83 -21.20
CA HIS A 96 3.48 -5.29 -21.19
C HIS A 96 3.73 -5.82 -19.79
N PRO A 97 3.42 -7.10 -19.50
CA PRO A 97 3.66 -7.68 -18.20
C PRO A 97 5.10 -7.55 -17.74
N VAL A 98 5.28 -7.08 -16.51
CA VAL A 98 6.58 -6.89 -15.87
C VAL A 98 6.63 -7.58 -14.52
N GLY A 99 7.76 -8.19 -14.19
CA GLY A 99 7.94 -8.94 -12.95
C GLY A 99 9.07 -8.44 -12.06
N LEU A 100 8.82 -8.51 -10.76
CA LEU A 100 9.81 -8.38 -9.69
C LEU A 100 9.98 -9.74 -9.03
N ILE A 101 11.22 -10.17 -8.77
CA ILE A 101 11.49 -11.52 -8.26
C ILE A 101 12.61 -11.53 -7.23
N VAL A 102 12.47 -12.36 -6.21
CA VAL A 102 13.52 -12.67 -5.24
C VAL A 102 13.41 -14.12 -4.80
N GLY A 103 14.52 -14.83 -4.66
CA GLY A 103 14.46 -16.20 -4.16
C GLY A 103 15.76 -17.00 -4.40
N LYS A 104 15.67 -18.33 -4.16
CA LYS A 104 16.75 -19.26 -4.47
C LYS A 104 16.96 -19.37 -5.97
N CYS A 105 18.20 -19.51 -6.37
CA CYS A 105 18.62 -19.47 -7.78
C CYS A 105 17.84 -20.48 -8.65
N ASP A 106 17.67 -21.72 -8.17
CA ASP A 106 16.98 -22.77 -8.94
C ASP A 106 15.51 -22.40 -9.21
N TRP A 107 14.80 -21.92 -8.21
CA TRP A 107 13.40 -21.48 -8.36
C TRP A 107 13.27 -20.25 -9.25
N VAL A 108 14.18 -19.30 -9.10
CA VAL A 108 14.21 -18.09 -9.95
C VAL A 108 14.39 -18.48 -11.41
N ASN A 109 15.37 -19.33 -11.71
CA ASN A 109 15.63 -19.80 -13.07
C ASN A 109 14.46 -20.57 -13.68
N GLU A 110 13.81 -21.43 -12.89
CA GLU A 110 12.60 -22.16 -13.30
C GLU A 110 11.47 -21.18 -13.68
N LEU A 111 11.22 -20.17 -12.84
CA LEU A 111 10.15 -19.20 -13.08
C LEU A 111 10.44 -18.33 -14.31
N LEU A 112 11.68 -17.89 -14.47
CA LEU A 112 12.11 -17.11 -15.65
C LEU A 112 11.95 -17.92 -16.95
N GLN A 113 12.19 -19.23 -16.93
CA GLN A 113 12.03 -20.11 -18.09
C GLN A 113 10.57 -20.40 -18.41
N ASN A 114 9.69 -20.47 -17.40
CA ASN A 114 8.29 -20.81 -17.59
C ASN A 114 7.44 -19.60 -18.01
N HIS A 115 7.89 -18.37 -17.77
CA HIS A 115 7.16 -17.13 -18.03
C HIS A 115 7.96 -16.18 -18.93
N HIS A 116 8.18 -16.60 -20.18
CA HIS A 116 8.89 -15.81 -21.20
C HIS A 116 8.12 -14.56 -21.64
N GLU A 117 6.80 -14.53 -21.44
CA GLU A 117 5.93 -13.40 -21.75
C GLU A 117 6.09 -12.23 -20.77
N VAL A 118 6.72 -12.47 -19.62
CA VAL A 118 6.96 -11.46 -18.59
C VAL A 118 8.33 -10.85 -18.77
N THR A 119 8.39 -9.53 -18.86
CA THR A 119 9.66 -8.80 -18.76
C THR A 119 10.09 -8.73 -17.30
N TRP A 120 11.06 -9.54 -16.91
CA TRP A 120 11.58 -9.55 -15.56
C TRP A 120 12.52 -8.36 -15.34
N LEU A 121 12.01 -7.35 -14.61
CA LEU A 121 12.69 -6.07 -14.44
C LEU A 121 13.91 -6.17 -13.57
N THR A 122 13.76 -6.82 -12.43
CA THR A 122 14.80 -6.89 -11.42
C THR A 122 14.46 -7.89 -10.35
N GLY A 123 15.48 -8.28 -9.65
CA GLY A 123 15.38 -9.14 -8.50
C GLY A 123 16.74 -9.55 -8.00
N GLU A 124 16.72 -10.40 -7.00
CA GLU A 124 17.91 -11.02 -6.46
C GLU A 124 17.73 -12.53 -6.39
N SER A 125 18.74 -13.26 -6.83
CA SER A 125 18.83 -14.70 -6.59
C SER A 125 19.89 -15.00 -5.52
N THR A 126 19.60 -16.02 -4.70
CA THR A 126 20.54 -16.52 -3.71
C THR A 126 21.02 -17.91 -4.13
N GLY A 127 22.32 -18.04 -4.34
CA GLY A 127 22.97 -19.33 -4.67
C GLY A 127 23.08 -20.26 -3.47
N ASN A 128 23.47 -21.50 -3.74
CA ASN A 128 23.68 -22.53 -2.70
C ASN A 128 24.83 -22.19 -1.74
N ASP A 129 25.73 -21.32 -2.15
CA ASP A 129 26.81 -20.71 -1.35
C ASP A 129 26.35 -19.51 -0.50
N ASN A 130 25.05 -19.23 -0.46
CA ASN A 130 24.44 -18.02 0.13
C ASN A 130 24.91 -16.72 -0.52
N LYS A 131 25.59 -16.75 -1.64
CA LYS A 131 25.95 -15.56 -2.40
C LYS A 131 24.71 -15.01 -3.10
N ARG A 132 24.49 -13.71 -2.94
CA ARG A 132 23.39 -13.01 -3.58
C ARG A 132 23.85 -12.36 -4.87
N THR A 133 23.07 -12.51 -5.89
CA THR A 133 23.35 -11.95 -7.21
C THR A 133 22.13 -11.14 -7.65
N LEU A 134 22.37 -9.90 -8.07
CA LEU A 134 21.35 -9.12 -8.74
C LEU A 134 21.10 -9.75 -10.11
N LEU A 135 19.84 -9.94 -10.46
CA LEU A 135 19.48 -10.37 -11.81
C LEU A 135 19.85 -9.25 -12.77
N ASN A 136 20.56 -9.62 -13.83
CA ASN A 136 21.06 -8.66 -14.79
C ASN A 136 19.90 -7.93 -15.45
N PHE A 137 19.92 -6.62 -15.30
CA PHE A 137 19.20 -5.72 -16.17
C PHE A 137 19.93 -5.70 -17.49
N ASP A 138 19.35 -6.21 -18.51
CA ASP A 138 19.84 -5.95 -19.87
C ASP A 138 19.39 -4.53 -20.26
N LEU A 139 20.14 -3.55 -19.73
CA LEU A 139 19.81 -2.12 -19.76
C LEU A 139 19.78 -1.55 -21.19
N ASP A 140 20.42 -2.21 -22.12
CA ASP A 140 20.55 -1.74 -23.50
C ASP A 140 19.29 -2.00 -24.33
N ASN A 141 18.45 -2.97 -23.93
CA ASN A 141 17.23 -3.33 -24.65
C ASN A 141 15.93 -2.74 -24.05
N GLU A 142 15.96 -2.16 -22.83
CA GLU A 142 14.76 -1.74 -22.13
C GLU A 142 14.78 -0.25 -21.79
N GLY A 143 14.59 0.59 -22.81
CA GLY A 143 14.62 2.06 -22.72
C GLY A 143 13.63 2.69 -21.71
N PHE A 144 12.75 1.90 -21.05
CA PHE A 144 11.79 2.40 -20.07
C PHE A 144 12.32 2.42 -18.63
N LEU A 145 13.31 1.59 -18.27
CA LEU A 145 13.81 1.51 -16.89
C LEU A 145 14.44 2.82 -16.40
N ASN A 146 15.20 3.50 -17.26
CA ASN A 146 15.83 4.76 -16.91
C ASN A 146 14.80 5.89 -16.73
N PRO A 147 13.83 6.13 -17.62
CA PRO A 147 12.74 7.08 -17.40
C PRO A 147 11.94 6.78 -16.14
N TRP A 148 11.65 5.51 -15.83
CA TRP A 148 10.96 5.13 -14.61
C TRP A 148 11.79 5.40 -13.36
N ALA A 149 13.08 5.05 -13.34
CA ALA A 149 13.99 5.33 -12.23
C ALA A 149 14.14 6.85 -11.99
N GLU A 150 14.24 7.66 -13.05
CA GLU A 150 14.28 9.12 -12.93
C GLU A 150 12.97 9.69 -12.39
N SER A 151 11.84 9.20 -12.88
CA SER A 151 10.52 9.62 -12.37
C SER A 151 10.35 9.24 -10.90
N ARG A 152 10.81 8.04 -10.50
CA ARG A 152 10.85 7.67 -9.09
C ARG A 152 11.73 8.61 -8.26
N LYS A 153 12.94 8.97 -8.72
CA LYS A 153 13.81 9.93 -8.02
C LYS A 153 13.14 11.27 -7.84
N ARG A 154 12.51 11.81 -8.90
CA ARG A 154 11.73 13.03 -8.81
C ARG A 154 10.59 12.89 -7.81
N LEU A 155 9.87 11.77 -7.82
CA LEU A 155 8.76 11.49 -6.92
C LEU A 155 9.19 11.58 -5.44
N ILE A 156 10.36 11.07 -5.07
CA ILE A 156 10.85 11.02 -3.68
C ILE A 156 11.74 12.18 -3.24
N LEU A 157 12.17 13.03 -4.16
CA LEU A 157 13.07 14.15 -3.87
C LEU A 157 12.42 15.52 -4.04
N THR A 158 11.36 15.62 -4.85
CA THR A 158 10.70 16.91 -5.14
C THR A 158 9.20 16.85 -4.83
N HIS A 159 8.60 18.02 -4.66
CA HIS A 159 7.14 18.14 -4.52
C HIS A 159 6.41 18.19 -5.88
N ASP A 160 7.12 18.04 -6.99
CA ASP A 160 6.54 18.07 -8.31
C ASP A 160 5.45 17.01 -8.49
N LYS A 161 4.51 17.31 -9.37
CA LYS A 161 3.58 16.29 -9.87
C LYS A 161 4.34 15.38 -10.82
N VAL A 162 4.48 14.13 -10.43
CA VAL A 162 5.15 13.09 -11.21
C VAL A 162 4.13 12.01 -11.53
N ASP A 163 4.06 11.61 -12.78
CA ASP A 163 3.20 10.51 -13.23
C ASP A 163 3.99 9.20 -13.12
N ALA A 164 3.97 8.60 -11.95
CA ALA A 164 4.57 7.32 -11.66
C ALA A 164 3.68 6.57 -10.66
N PRO A 165 3.36 5.29 -10.90
CA PRO A 165 2.55 4.52 -9.97
C PRO A 165 3.31 4.29 -8.67
N ASN A 166 2.54 4.09 -7.59
CA ASN A 166 3.09 3.82 -6.27
C ASN A 166 2.32 2.69 -5.57
N LEU A 167 2.80 2.30 -4.40
CA LEU A 167 2.15 1.31 -3.57
C LEU A 167 1.84 1.90 -2.19
N ILE A 168 0.62 1.69 -1.72
CA ILE A 168 0.18 2.02 -0.36
C ILE A 168 -0.06 0.71 0.38
N TYR A 169 0.61 0.50 1.50
CA TYR A 169 0.42 -0.66 2.36
C TYR A 169 0.01 -0.24 3.76
N LEU A 170 -1.17 -0.65 4.18
CA LEU A 170 -1.79 -0.30 5.45
C LEU A 170 -2.01 -1.57 6.29
N ASP A 171 -1.04 -1.84 7.15
CA ASP A 171 -1.03 -2.98 8.06
C ASP A 171 -2.09 -2.81 9.18
N ALA A 172 -2.77 -3.89 9.58
CA ALA A 172 -3.79 -3.86 10.62
C ALA A 172 -3.24 -3.47 12.00
N GLU A 173 -2.06 -3.98 12.36
CA GLU A 173 -1.43 -3.77 13.66
C GLU A 173 -0.84 -2.37 13.82
N GLU A 174 -0.36 -1.78 12.71
CA GLU A 174 0.29 -0.46 12.71
C GLU A 174 -0.73 0.70 12.68
N ARG A 175 -1.98 0.47 12.29
CA ARG A 175 -3.03 1.48 12.17
C ARG A 175 -3.65 1.82 13.52
N ARG A 176 -2.89 2.41 14.41
CA ARG A 176 -3.38 2.92 15.70
C ARG A 176 -3.18 4.42 15.80
N TRP A 177 -4.14 5.09 16.43
CA TRP A 177 -3.99 6.49 16.77
C TRP A 177 -3.06 6.63 17.97
N VAL A 178 -2.14 7.59 17.89
CA VAL A 178 -1.27 7.95 19.00
C VAL A 178 -1.36 9.46 19.18
N ALA A 179 -1.78 9.88 20.36
CA ALA A 179 -1.82 11.30 20.73
C ALA A 179 -0.40 11.86 20.82
N PRO A 180 -0.13 13.04 20.23
CA PRO A 180 1.19 13.64 20.24
C PRO A 180 1.56 14.12 21.66
N LYS A 181 2.81 13.88 22.06
CA LYS A 181 3.35 14.33 23.37
C LYS A 181 3.86 15.76 23.33
N ARG A 182 4.10 16.35 22.16
CA ARG A 182 4.69 17.70 22.02
C ARG A 182 3.75 18.69 21.35
N ASN A 183 3.99 19.96 21.62
CA ASN A 183 3.28 21.03 20.93
C ASN A 183 3.64 21.07 19.45
N VAL A 184 2.64 21.26 18.60
CA VAL A 184 2.63 21.13 17.14
C VAL A 184 3.45 22.20 16.41
N SER A 185 3.95 23.20 17.07
CA SER A 185 4.74 24.28 16.46
C SER A 185 6.00 23.82 15.73
N GLU A 186 6.39 22.55 15.91
CA GLU A 186 7.57 21.94 15.32
C GLU A 186 7.23 20.71 14.45
N SER A 187 6.08 20.72 13.74
CA SER A 187 5.72 19.60 12.87
C SER A 187 6.79 19.42 11.78
N LEU A 188 7.40 18.23 11.74
CA LEU A 188 8.33 17.88 10.67
C LEU A 188 7.56 17.67 9.36
N PRO A 189 8.11 18.09 8.22
CA PRO A 189 7.49 17.86 6.93
C PRO A 189 7.36 16.35 6.65
N ASP A 190 6.34 16.00 5.87
CA ASP A 190 6.14 14.63 5.39
C ASP A 190 7.39 14.11 4.67
N ALA A 191 7.75 12.86 4.93
CA ALA A 191 8.83 12.21 4.19
C ALA A 191 8.37 11.91 2.75
N LEU A 192 8.97 12.55 1.75
CA LEU A 192 8.61 12.36 0.34
C LEU A 192 8.79 10.92 -0.15
N ALA A 193 9.63 10.12 0.51
CA ALA A 193 9.77 8.69 0.24
C ALA A 193 8.45 7.92 0.37
N GLN A 194 7.48 8.41 1.16
CA GLN A 194 6.13 7.85 1.22
C GLN A 194 5.38 7.91 -0.11
N ARG A 195 5.77 8.79 -1.02
CA ARG A 195 5.18 8.86 -2.36
C ARG A 195 5.51 7.64 -3.23
N TRP A 196 6.56 6.88 -2.89
CA TRP A 196 6.89 5.60 -3.56
C TRP A 196 6.21 4.41 -2.87
N LEU A 197 6.40 4.30 -1.56
CA LEU A 197 5.77 3.31 -0.72
C LEU A 197 5.22 3.98 0.53
N THR A 198 3.89 4.13 0.55
CA THR A 198 3.21 4.67 1.72
C THR A 198 2.99 3.56 2.75
N LYS A 199 3.51 3.79 3.96
CA LYS A 199 3.21 3.00 5.15
C LYS A 199 2.75 3.92 6.26
N TYR A 200 1.78 3.47 7.05
CA TYR A 200 1.40 4.19 8.25
C TYR A 200 2.33 3.78 9.40
N GLN A 201 3.18 4.69 9.84
CA GLN A 201 4.05 4.51 10.99
C GLN A 201 3.89 5.73 11.88
N VAL A 202 3.32 5.53 13.05
CA VAL A 202 3.07 6.60 14.01
C VAL A 202 4.26 6.71 14.95
N SER A 203 4.80 7.92 15.08
CA SER A 203 5.75 8.28 16.14
C SER A 203 5.14 9.30 17.09
N GLU A 204 5.56 9.30 18.35
CA GLU A 204 5.15 10.28 19.34
C GLU A 204 5.66 11.70 19.03
N ASP A 205 6.63 11.81 18.14
CA ASP A 205 7.31 13.05 17.76
C ASP A 205 6.67 13.79 16.56
N TRP A 206 5.39 13.62 16.29
CA TRP A 206 4.66 14.20 15.16
C TRP A 206 5.11 13.73 13.77
N GLN A 207 6.28 13.17 13.62
CA GLN A 207 6.71 12.66 12.34
C GLN A 207 5.81 11.50 11.91
N GLY A 208 5.16 11.64 10.77
CA GLY A 208 4.21 10.66 10.25
C GLY A 208 2.83 10.69 10.90
N GLN A 209 2.55 11.58 11.84
CA GLN A 209 1.22 11.74 12.42
C GLN A 209 0.23 12.36 11.43
N LEU A 210 -0.98 11.83 11.40
CA LEU A 210 -2.02 12.26 10.47
C LEU A 210 -2.38 13.73 10.65
N GLU A 211 -2.53 14.21 11.88
CA GLU A 211 -2.90 15.60 12.15
C GLU A 211 -1.82 16.58 11.68
N ALA A 212 -0.54 16.26 11.94
CA ALA A 212 0.57 17.08 11.48
C ALA A 212 0.65 17.11 9.95
N SER A 213 0.43 15.96 9.31
CA SER A 213 0.40 15.84 7.86
C SER A 213 -0.78 16.62 7.24
N LEU A 214 -1.96 16.61 7.88
CA LEU A 214 -3.10 17.45 7.47
C LEU A 214 -2.78 18.95 7.57
N ILE A 215 -2.13 19.37 8.65
CA ILE A 215 -1.73 20.77 8.83
C ILE A 215 -0.70 21.18 7.75
N ASN A 216 0.29 20.32 7.48
CA ASN A 216 1.25 20.54 6.39
C ASN A 216 0.55 20.61 5.02
N LEU A 217 -0.46 19.77 4.78
CA LEU A 217 -1.23 19.79 3.56
C LEU A 217 -1.99 21.12 3.37
N LYS A 218 -2.52 21.70 4.47
CA LYS A 218 -3.18 23.00 4.45
C LYS A 218 -2.26 24.13 3.95
N THR A 219 -0.99 24.09 4.35
CA THR A 219 -0.01 25.12 3.95
C THR A 219 0.58 24.88 2.56
N SER A 220 0.73 23.63 2.15
CA SER A 220 1.39 23.26 0.88
C SER A 220 0.42 23.09 -0.29
N GLN A 221 -0.80 22.57 -0.06
CA GLN A 221 -1.78 22.23 -1.10
C GLN A 221 -3.22 22.45 -0.57
N LEU A 222 -3.63 23.71 -0.42
CA LEU A 222 -4.90 24.09 0.20
C LEU A 222 -6.14 23.44 -0.45
N HIS A 223 -6.17 23.32 -1.77
CA HIS A 223 -7.29 22.69 -2.49
C HIS A 223 -7.45 21.22 -2.07
N LYS A 224 -6.33 20.48 -2.04
CA LYS A 224 -6.31 19.08 -1.65
C LYS A 224 -6.66 18.89 -0.16
N TYR A 225 -6.25 19.82 0.69
CA TYR A 225 -6.64 19.84 2.09
C TYR A 225 -8.17 19.89 2.24
N HIS A 226 -8.84 20.81 1.57
CA HIS A 226 -10.30 20.92 1.65
C HIS A 226 -11.03 19.70 1.09
N GLU A 227 -10.49 19.09 0.02
CA GLU A 227 -11.02 17.84 -0.53
C GLU A 227 -10.93 16.72 0.49
N VAL A 228 -9.77 16.53 1.10
CA VAL A 228 -9.54 15.49 2.13
C VAL A 228 -10.45 15.72 3.34
N ILE A 229 -10.52 16.93 3.90
CA ILE A 229 -11.41 17.24 5.03
C ILE A 229 -12.88 16.93 4.69
N ARG A 230 -13.32 17.25 3.48
CA ARG A 230 -14.68 16.94 3.03
C ARG A 230 -14.93 15.43 3.01
N ASN A 231 -14.01 14.65 2.47
CA ASN A 231 -14.11 13.20 2.42
C ASN A 231 -14.14 12.59 3.82
N LEU A 232 -13.30 13.07 4.73
CA LEU A 232 -13.28 12.61 6.12
C LEU A 232 -14.59 12.94 6.85
N ASN A 233 -15.15 14.14 6.67
CA ASN A 233 -16.37 14.58 7.32
C ASN A 233 -17.63 13.78 6.92
N GLN A 234 -17.59 13.04 5.81
CA GLN A 234 -18.69 12.14 5.42
C GLN A 234 -18.88 10.98 6.40
N PHE A 235 -17.81 10.57 7.08
CA PHE A 235 -17.82 9.43 8.02
C PHE A 235 -17.98 9.83 9.49
N LEU A 236 -17.94 11.13 9.80
CA LEU A 236 -18.09 11.60 11.16
C LEU A 236 -19.56 11.89 11.48
N SER A 237 -20.25 10.90 12.05
CA SER A 237 -21.67 11.03 12.41
C SER A 237 -21.84 12.06 13.54
N GLY A 238 -22.63 13.10 13.30
CA GLY A 238 -22.88 14.16 14.29
C GLY A 238 -21.67 15.06 14.60
N LYS A 239 -20.57 14.91 13.91
CA LYS A 239 -19.32 15.65 14.09
C LYS A 239 -18.79 16.16 12.75
N GLU A 240 -17.88 17.13 12.79
CA GLU A 240 -17.14 17.59 11.60
C GLU A 240 -15.77 18.15 12.01
N ILE A 241 -14.75 17.83 11.24
CA ILE A 241 -13.44 18.46 11.37
C ILE A 241 -13.56 19.88 10.84
N ASP A 242 -13.22 20.86 11.69
CA ASP A 242 -13.16 22.27 11.30
C ASP A 242 -11.97 22.49 10.35
N PRO A 243 -12.19 22.92 9.10
CA PRO A 243 -11.08 23.20 8.19
C PRO A 243 -10.27 24.43 8.61
N ASP A 244 -10.81 25.27 9.51
CA ASP A 244 -10.15 26.49 9.95
C ASP A 244 -9.34 26.25 11.24
N ILE A 245 -8.05 26.62 11.17
CA ILE A 245 -7.16 26.66 12.32
C ILE A 245 -7.08 28.13 12.76
N LYS A 246 -7.48 28.42 13.99
CA LYS A 246 -7.41 29.78 14.51
C LYS A 246 -5.97 30.22 14.77
N PRO A 247 -5.67 31.52 14.61
CA PRO A 247 -4.36 32.07 14.98
C PRO A 247 -3.96 31.66 16.41
N GLY A 248 -2.76 31.14 16.56
CA GLY A 248 -2.26 30.65 17.85
C GLY A 248 -2.65 29.21 18.20
N GLU A 249 -3.49 28.55 17.40
CA GLU A 249 -3.80 27.13 17.53
C GLU A 249 -2.96 26.32 16.55
N SER A 250 -2.47 25.20 17.03
CA SER A 250 -1.64 24.29 16.24
C SER A 250 -2.29 22.92 16.04
N ARG A 251 -3.60 22.81 16.37
CA ARG A 251 -4.35 21.55 16.29
C ARG A 251 -5.67 21.73 15.56
N LEU A 252 -6.11 20.68 14.90
CA LEU A 252 -7.44 20.62 14.29
C LEU A 252 -8.51 20.39 15.35
N ARG A 253 -9.67 21.00 15.14
CA ARG A 253 -10.83 20.85 16.01
C ARG A 253 -11.92 20.04 15.32
N VAL A 254 -12.62 19.27 16.13
CA VAL A 254 -13.84 18.55 15.74
C VAL A 254 -15.02 19.26 16.40
N LYS A 255 -15.90 19.85 15.60
CA LYS A 255 -17.14 20.48 16.05
C LYS A 255 -18.25 19.44 16.16
N LEU A 256 -19.10 19.55 17.17
CA LEU A 256 -20.33 18.77 17.28
C LEU A 256 -21.45 19.48 16.52
N LYS A 257 -22.09 18.76 15.57
CA LYS A 257 -23.24 19.30 14.83
C LYS A 257 -24.40 19.60 15.79
N GLY A 258 -24.93 20.80 15.72
CA GLY A 258 -26.03 21.24 16.58
C GLY A 258 -25.65 21.80 17.96
N GLN A 259 -24.37 21.77 18.34
CA GLN A 259 -23.89 22.36 19.59
C GLN A 259 -22.95 23.53 19.26
N ARG A 260 -23.35 24.74 19.70
CA ARG A 260 -22.51 25.94 19.58
C ARG A 260 -21.39 25.90 20.63
N CYS A 261 -20.17 26.17 20.25
CA CYS A 261 -18.99 26.30 21.12
C CYS A 261 -18.45 25.01 21.77
N VAL A 262 -18.91 23.82 21.40
CA VAL A 262 -18.30 22.56 21.87
C VAL A 262 -17.44 22.01 20.76
N SER A 263 -16.15 21.86 21.02
CA SER A 263 -15.19 21.23 20.11
C SER A 263 -14.30 20.25 20.87
N HIS A 264 -13.96 19.18 20.19
CA HIS A 264 -13.04 18.15 20.64
C HIS A 264 -11.74 18.20 19.82
N SER A 265 -10.70 17.57 20.32
CA SER A 265 -9.51 17.26 19.53
C SER A 265 -9.75 16.01 18.66
N LEU A 266 -8.88 15.77 17.67
CA LEU A 266 -8.91 14.50 16.93
C LEU A 266 -8.64 13.30 17.86
N ASP A 267 -7.91 13.48 18.96
CA ASP A 267 -7.59 12.42 19.93
C ASP A 267 -8.84 11.87 20.65
N GLU A 268 -9.93 12.64 20.68
CA GLU A 268 -11.17 12.26 21.35
C GLU A 268 -12.16 11.52 20.44
N LEU A 269 -11.75 11.23 19.20
CA LEU A 269 -12.53 10.40 18.30
C LEU A 269 -12.48 8.93 18.72
N SER A 270 -13.49 8.15 18.35
CA SER A 270 -13.53 6.72 18.62
C SER A 270 -12.48 5.97 17.78
N ALA A 271 -12.14 4.75 18.20
CA ALA A 271 -11.19 3.91 17.47
C ALA A 271 -11.63 3.67 16.01
N GLY A 272 -12.92 3.45 15.77
CA GLY A 272 -13.46 3.30 14.42
C GLY A 272 -13.34 4.57 13.58
N GLU A 273 -13.64 5.75 14.16
CA GLU A 273 -13.45 7.03 13.48
C GLU A 273 -11.99 7.27 13.13
N HIS A 274 -11.06 6.93 14.03
CA HIS A 274 -9.61 6.99 13.74
C HIS A 274 -9.21 6.09 12.58
N GLN A 275 -9.73 4.85 12.52
CA GLN A 275 -9.45 3.94 11.41
C GLN A 275 -9.90 4.52 10.07
N VAL A 276 -11.13 5.03 10.01
CA VAL A 276 -11.65 5.68 8.80
C VAL A 276 -10.78 6.86 8.38
N LEU A 277 -10.42 7.73 9.36
CA LEU A 277 -9.56 8.89 9.09
C LEU A 277 -8.22 8.47 8.50
N ILE A 278 -7.56 7.47 9.11
CA ILE A 278 -6.25 6.97 8.64
C ILE A 278 -6.36 6.44 7.21
N LEU A 279 -7.33 5.55 6.94
CA LEU A 279 -7.49 4.92 5.64
C LEU A 279 -7.79 5.95 4.54
N ILE A 280 -8.84 6.75 4.72
CA ILE A 280 -9.26 7.74 3.71
C ILE A 280 -8.18 8.81 3.50
N TYR A 281 -7.56 9.30 4.58
CA TYR A 281 -6.51 10.31 4.47
C TYR A 281 -5.32 9.82 3.66
N LEU A 282 -4.76 8.65 4.02
CA LEU A 282 -3.53 8.15 3.39
C LEU A 282 -3.75 7.84 1.91
N ILE A 283 -4.88 7.25 1.55
CA ILE A 283 -5.22 6.97 0.15
C ILE A 283 -5.41 8.30 -0.62
N SER A 284 -6.24 9.21 -0.09
CA SER A 284 -6.48 10.51 -0.74
C SER A 284 -5.20 11.32 -0.91
N ARG A 285 -4.31 11.28 0.10
CA ARG A 285 -3.07 12.08 0.14
C ARG A 285 -1.99 11.54 -0.78
N TRP A 286 -1.76 10.23 -0.74
CA TRP A 286 -0.53 9.65 -1.28
C TRP A 286 -0.71 8.84 -2.56
N MET A 287 -1.91 8.35 -2.87
CA MET A 287 -2.13 7.51 -4.05
C MET A 287 -1.83 8.29 -5.32
N GLN A 288 -0.99 7.73 -6.17
CA GLN A 288 -0.68 8.20 -7.52
C GLN A 288 -1.57 7.49 -8.55
N ASN A 289 -1.61 8.00 -9.79
CA ASN A 289 -2.30 7.34 -10.89
C ASN A 289 -1.69 5.93 -11.13
N GLY A 290 -2.55 4.95 -11.34
CA GLY A 290 -2.13 3.56 -11.49
C GLY A 290 -1.54 2.94 -10.21
N GLY A 291 -1.72 3.56 -9.04
CA GLY A 291 -1.20 3.05 -7.76
C GLY A 291 -1.93 1.80 -7.29
N ILE A 292 -1.29 1.03 -6.41
CA ILE A 292 -1.85 -0.16 -5.78
C ILE A 292 -2.05 0.11 -4.29
N VAL A 293 -3.22 -0.21 -3.77
CA VAL A 293 -3.57 -0.08 -2.36
C VAL A 293 -3.77 -1.45 -1.74
N LEU A 294 -2.94 -1.77 -0.75
CA LEU A 294 -2.98 -3.00 0.04
C LEU A 294 -3.47 -2.65 1.45
N ILE A 295 -4.60 -3.20 1.88
CA ILE A 295 -5.14 -2.95 3.23
C ILE A 295 -5.40 -4.26 3.95
N ASP A 296 -4.76 -4.42 5.08
CA ASP A 296 -5.01 -5.55 5.97
C ASP A 296 -6.15 -5.20 6.91
N GLU A 297 -7.24 -5.97 6.87
CA GLU A 297 -8.45 -5.83 7.69
C GLU A 297 -9.00 -4.38 7.77
N PRO A 298 -9.51 -3.79 6.68
CA PRO A 298 -10.06 -2.41 6.70
C PRO A 298 -11.28 -2.25 7.61
N ASP A 299 -11.94 -3.34 7.96
CA ASP A 299 -13.12 -3.43 8.82
C ASP A 299 -12.81 -3.46 10.32
N LEU A 300 -11.53 -3.53 10.71
CA LEU A 300 -11.11 -3.60 12.11
C LEU A 300 -11.62 -2.38 12.92
N TYR A 301 -12.24 -2.65 14.08
CA TYR A 301 -12.86 -1.66 14.99
C TYR A 301 -14.07 -0.90 14.42
N LEU A 302 -14.57 -1.24 13.24
CA LEU A 302 -15.72 -0.56 12.65
C LEU A 302 -17.04 -1.23 13.05
N HIS A 303 -18.05 -0.38 13.19
CA HIS A 303 -19.43 -0.88 13.28
C HIS A 303 -19.83 -1.45 11.89
N PRO A 304 -20.51 -2.61 11.82
CA PRO A 304 -20.89 -3.23 10.55
C PRO A 304 -21.60 -2.28 9.56
N SER A 305 -22.44 -1.37 10.04
CA SER A 305 -23.14 -0.39 9.20
C SER A 305 -22.24 0.59 8.45
N LEU A 306 -20.99 0.76 8.88
CA LEU A 306 -20.03 1.69 8.24
C LEU A 306 -19.13 0.98 7.22
N ILE A 307 -18.98 -0.34 7.30
CA ILE A 307 -18.04 -1.11 6.45
C ILE A 307 -18.36 -0.90 4.97
N GLY A 308 -19.63 -1.06 4.58
CA GLY A 308 -20.02 -0.93 3.19
C GLY A 308 -19.75 0.45 2.58
N SER A 309 -20.03 1.53 3.34
CA SER A 309 -19.77 2.90 2.89
C SER A 309 -18.28 3.22 2.84
N LEU A 310 -17.49 2.73 3.79
CA LEU A 310 -16.03 2.89 3.79
C LEU A 310 -15.41 2.21 2.57
N LEU A 311 -15.74 0.93 2.34
CA LEU A 311 -15.23 0.18 1.19
C LEU A 311 -15.63 0.85 -0.13
N ALA A 312 -16.88 1.29 -0.29
CA ALA A 312 -17.32 2.00 -1.48
C ALA A 312 -16.51 3.28 -1.74
N THR A 313 -16.19 4.03 -0.69
CA THR A 313 -15.37 5.24 -0.81
C THR A 313 -13.92 4.91 -1.17
N ILE A 314 -13.33 3.89 -0.56
CA ILE A 314 -11.96 3.45 -0.90
C ILE A 314 -11.90 2.96 -2.35
N GLU A 315 -12.84 2.13 -2.77
CA GLU A 315 -12.96 1.63 -4.14
C GLU A 315 -13.10 2.78 -5.15
N GLN A 316 -13.91 3.79 -4.83
CA GLN A 316 -14.06 4.98 -5.68
C GLN A 316 -12.75 5.78 -5.77
N LEU A 317 -12.07 6.04 -4.66
CA LEU A 317 -10.79 6.75 -4.64
C LEU A 317 -9.70 6.03 -5.45
N VAL A 318 -9.70 4.69 -5.41
CA VAL A 318 -8.76 3.85 -6.16
C VAL A 318 -9.12 3.85 -7.65
N LYS A 319 -10.40 3.72 -7.97
CA LYS A 319 -10.91 3.73 -9.36
C LYS A 319 -10.64 5.07 -10.07
N GLU A 320 -10.83 6.21 -9.38
CA GLU A 320 -10.55 7.55 -9.92
C GLU A 320 -9.08 7.76 -10.32
N ARG A 321 -8.19 6.90 -9.84
CA ARG A 321 -6.76 6.91 -10.14
C ARG A 321 -6.30 5.71 -10.96
N ASP A 322 -7.23 5.00 -11.59
CA ASP A 322 -6.92 3.80 -12.39
C ASP A 322 -6.09 2.75 -11.63
N GLY A 323 -6.32 2.63 -10.32
CA GLY A 323 -5.54 1.80 -9.44
C GLY A 323 -6.12 0.40 -9.21
N GLN A 324 -5.48 -0.33 -8.29
CA GLN A 324 -5.92 -1.63 -7.81
C GLN A 324 -6.03 -1.63 -6.29
N LEU A 325 -7.11 -2.21 -5.77
CA LEU A 325 -7.34 -2.42 -4.34
C LEU A 325 -7.25 -3.91 -4.01
N ILE A 326 -6.37 -4.26 -3.07
CA ILE A 326 -6.28 -5.61 -2.52
C ILE A 326 -6.45 -5.52 -1.02
N ILE A 327 -7.47 -6.19 -0.48
CA ILE A 327 -7.76 -6.18 0.94
C ILE A 327 -7.81 -7.59 1.52
N THR A 328 -7.67 -7.67 2.83
CA THR A 328 -8.01 -8.87 3.60
C THR A 328 -9.20 -8.57 4.51
N SER A 329 -10.03 -9.54 4.81
CA SER A 329 -11.09 -9.40 5.81
C SER A 329 -11.58 -10.75 6.29
N HIS A 330 -12.05 -10.78 7.53
CA HIS A 330 -12.77 -11.90 8.13
C HIS A 330 -14.29 -11.69 8.17
N ALA A 331 -14.78 -10.50 7.81
CA ALA A 331 -16.20 -10.18 7.86
C ALA A 331 -16.97 -10.80 6.69
N VAL A 332 -18.03 -11.53 7.00
CA VAL A 332 -18.86 -12.23 5.99
C VAL A 332 -19.52 -11.21 5.03
N ASP A 333 -19.94 -10.05 5.53
CA ASP A 333 -20.52 -8.99 4.70
C ASP A 333 -19.54 -8.48 3.62
N VAL A 334 -18.24 -8.42 3.96
CA VAL A 334 -17.18 -8.07 3.01
C VAL A 334 -17.00 -9.19 1.98
N TRP A 335 -17.10 -10.45 2.39
CA TRP A 335 -17.01 -11.60 1.46
C TRP A 335 -18.10 -11.55 0.40
N HIS A 336 -19.37 -11.39 0.80
CA HIS A 336 -20.49 -11.27 -0.12
C HIS A 336 -20.39 -10.08 -1.08
N ARG A 337 -19.83 -8.97 -0.61
CA ARG A 337 -19.57 -7.81 -1.47
C ARG A 337 -18.63 -8.18 -2.63
N TYR A 338 -17.50 -8.83 -2.34
CA TYR A 338 -16.46 -9.14 -3.33
C TYR A 338 -16.78 -10.37 -4.18
N GLU A 339 -17.73 -11.20 -3.81
CA GLU A 339 -18.29 -12.23 -4.68
C GLU A 339 -19.09 -11.63 -5.85
N ASN A 340 -19.62 -10.41 -5.68
CA ASN A 340 -20.45 -9.74 -6.68
C ASN A 340 -19.76 -8.57 -7.40
N GLN A 341 -18.76 -7.93 -6.79
CA GLN A 341 -18.19 -6.66 -7.26
C GLN A 341 -16.67 -6.70 -7.43
N GLY A 342 -16.04 -7.86 -7.42
CA GLY A 342 -14.60 -8.02 -7.54
C GLY A 342 -14.22 -9.49 -7.57
N LYS A 343 -12.98 -9.82 -7.19
CA LYS A 343 -12.52 -11.20 -7.07
C LYS A 343 -12.23 -11.55 -5.61
N ARG A 344 -12.87 -12.58 -5.10
CA ARG A 344 -12.53 -13.20 -3.83
C ARG A 344 -11.59 -14.36 -4.07
N ILE A 345 -10.44 -14.35 -3.41
CA ILE A 345 -9.43 -15.41 -3.48
C ILE A 345 -9.26 -16.01 -2.10
N GLU A 346 -9.47 -17.31 -1.98
CA GLU A 346 -9.21 -18.04 -0.76
C GLU A 346 -7.76 -18.57 -0.75
N LEU A 347 -6.95 -18.05 0.18
CA LEU A 347 -5.56 -18.46 0.31
C LEU A 347 -5.48 -19.86 0.94
N LYS A 348 -4.73 -20.72 0.28
CA LYS A 348 -4.42 -22.06 0.76
C LYS A 348 -3.21 -22.03 1.68
N THR A 349 -3.24 -22.85 2.72
CA THR A 349 -2.08 -23.06 3.60
C THR A 349 -1.21 -24.19 3.06
N ARG A 350 0.09 -24.09 3.35
CA ARG A 350 1.01 -25.20 3.13
C ARG A 350 0.58 -26.35 4.06
N VAL A 351 0.21 -27.48 3.47
CA VAL A 351 -0.02 -28.70 4.24
C VAL A 351 1.37 -29.21 4.63
N GLU A 352 1.70 -29.19 5.93
CA GLU A 352 2.88 -29.91 6.38
C GLU A 352 2.69 -31.39 6.04
N PRO A 353 3.68 -32.05 5.41
CA PRO A 353 3.63 -33.50 5.29
C PRO A 353 3.61 -34.09 6.72
N GLN A 354 2.54 -34.81 7.04
CA GLN A 354 2.40 -35.58 8.29
C GLN A 354 3.48 -36.66 8.40
#